data_22e031eb8dc52fd7c85dcc8ea9df8c8a
#
_entry.id   22e031eb8dc52fd7c85dcc8ea9df8c8a
#
_cell.length_a   1.000
_cell.length_b   1.000
_cell.length_c   1.000
_cell.angle_alpha   90.00
_cell.angle_beta   90.00
_cell.angle_gamma   90.00
#
_symmetry.space_group_name_H-M   'P 1'
#
loop_
_entity.id
_entity.type
_entity.pdbx_description
1 polymer ?
#
loop_
_entity_poly.entity_id
_entity_poly.type
_entity_poly.pdbx_seq_one_letter_code
_entity_poly.pdbx_strand_id
1 'polypeptide(L)'
;MQLVADELIKSALKEDITSEDITTNSVMKDFCLGEVDLICKQDGVVAGLDVFARVFKLLDVNTEIKFTCKDGDEIKKGDKIGYVRGDIRVLLSGERTALNYLQRMSGIATYTRSIVKLLDGSKTKLLDTRKTTPNMRVFEKYAVKVGGGCNHRYNLSDGILLKDNHIGAAGSVKNAVKMAKEYAPFVRKIEVEVENLEMLKEALDAGADIIMLDNMSVEDMKTAVKMTAGKAVTECSGNVTKENIARLVDIGVDFISSGALTHSAPILDLSLKNLRAI
;
A
#
# COMPACT_ATOMS: atom_id res chain seq x y z
N MET A 1 -3.13 11.94 8.41
CA MET A 1 -3.64 11.18 7.24
C MET A 1 -4.85 11.85 6.61
N GLN A 2 -5.90 12.19 7.36
CA GLN A 2 -7.18 12.71 6.85
C GLN A 2 -7.04 13.97 5.95
N LEU A 3 -6.23 14.97 6.35
CA LEU A 3 -6.06 16.19 5.55
C LEU A 3 -5.53 15.92 4.13
N VAL A 4 -4.54 15.03 4.00
CA VAL A 4 -3.99 14.66 2.67
C VAL A 4 -5.01 13.83 1.89
N ALA A 5 -5.70 12.90 2.55
CA ALA A 5 -6.71 12.05 1.91
C ALA A 5 -7.88 12.88 1.37
N ASP A 6 -8.38 13.86 2.13
CA ASP A 6 -9.49 14.72 1.71
C ASP A 6 -9.20 15.48 0.40
N GLU A 7 -7.98 16.02 0.26
CA GLU A 7 -7.60 16.73 -0.97
C GLU A 7 -7.57 15.79 -2.20
N LEU A 8 -7.05 14.58 -2.01
CA LEU A 8 -7.01 13.58 -3.08
C LEU A 8 -8.42 13.06 -3.44
N ILE A 9 -9.27 12.82 -2.46
CA ILE A 9 -10.67 12.39 -2.68
C ILE A 9 -11.45 13.49 -3.39
N LYS A 10 -11.30 14.76 -2.98
CA LYS A 10 -11.91 15.90 -3.66
C LYS A 10 -11.44 16.02 -5.12
N SER A 11 -10.15 15.76 -5.38
CA SER A 11 -9.62 15.75 -6.74
C SER A 11 -10.26 14.65 -7.59
N ALA A 12 -10.42 13.44 -7.04
CA ALA A 12 -11.08 12.33 -7.73
C ALA A 12 -12.57 12.59 -7.97
N LEU A 13 -13.27 13.19 -7.00
CA LEU A 13 -14.67 13.62 -7.20
C LEU A 13 -14.80 14.69 -8.28
N LYS A 14 -13.87 15.64 -8.35
CA LYS A 14 -13.86 16.68 -9.41
C LYS A 14 -13.52 16.10 -10.78
N GLU A 15 -12.74 15.03 -10.86
CA GLU A 15 -12.46 14.31 -12.11
C GLU A 15 -13.74 13.66 -12.66
N ASP A 16 -14.54 13.04 -11.78
CA ASP A 16 -15.75 12.32 -12.16
C ASP A 16 -16.97 13.25 -12.33
N ILE A 17 -17.05 14.33 -11.52
CA ILE A 17 -18.15 15.28 -11.53
C ILE A 17 -17.58 16.69 -11.82
N THR A 18 -17.44 17.04 -13.11
CA THR A 18 -16.90 18.35 -13.49
C THR A 18 -17.89 19.50 -13.32
N SER A 19 -19.15 19.29 -13.71
CA SER A 19 -20.23 20.28 -13.61
C SER A 19 -21.48 19.67 -12.99
N GLU A 20 -21.90 18.51 -13.46
CA GLU A 20 -23.08 17.80 -12.97
C GLU A 20 -23.05 16.30 -13.31
N ASP A 21 -23.85 15.48 -12.62
CA ASP A 21 -24.20 14.12 -13.03
C ASP A 21 -25.50 14.18 -13.86
N ILE A 22 -25.31 14.28 -15.19
CA ILE A 22 -26.43 14.42 -16.15
C ILE A 22 -27.42 13.26 -16.02
N THR A 23 -26.94 12.03 -15.84
CA THR A 23 -27.80 10.85 -15.73
C THR A 23 -28.69 10.94 -14.48
N THR A 24 -28.07 11.17 -13.35
CA THR A 24 -28.81 11.29 -12.08
C THR A 24 -29.79 12.48 -12.11
N ASN A 25 -29.34 13.64 -12.58
CA ASN A 25 -30.18 14.84 -12.65
C ASN A 25 -31.35 14.69 -13.64
N SER A 26 -31.21 13.86 -14.68
CA SER A 26 -32.31 13.60 -15.63
C SER A 26 -33.48 12.81 -15.03
N VAL A 27 -33.21 11.96 -14.03
CA VAL A 27 -34.22 11.06 -13.42
C VAL A 27 -34.61 11.45 -12.00
N MET A 28 -33.74 12.19 -11.28
CA MET A 28 -33.94 12.60 -9.88
C MET A 28 -33.88 14.12 -9.75
N LYS A 29 -35.05 14.78 -9.89
CA LYS A 29 -35.11 16.25 -9.85
C LYS A 29 -35.15 16.81 -8.41
N ASP A 30 -35.74 16.09 -7.51
CA ASP A 30 -35.96 16.53 -6.13
C ASP A 30 -35.21 15.61 -5.14
N PHE A 31 -35.07 16.09 -3.90
CA PHE A 31 -34.55 15.29 -2.79
C PHE A 31 -35.38 14.03 -2.60
N CYS A 32 -34.72 12.89 -2.56
CA CYS A 32 -35.37 11.61 -2.25
C CYS A 32 -34.42 10.81 -1.36
N LEU A 33 -34.86 10.52 -0.13
CA LEU A 33 -34.09 9.69 0.79
C LEU A 33 -34.06 8.24 0.28
N GLY A 34 -32.89 7.67 0.19
CA GLY A 34 -32.72 6.27 -0.22
C GLY A 34 -31.64 5.55 0.55
N GLU A 35 -31.59 4.25 0.33
CA GLU A 35 -30.58 3.35 0.91
C GLU A 35 -30.07 2.38 -0.15
N VAL A 36 -28.76 2.11 -0.13
CA VAL A 36 -28.10 1.17 -1.04
C VAL A 36 -27.19 0.24 -0.23
N ASP A 37 -27.20 -1.06 -0.58
CA ASP A 37 -26.40 -2.08 0.10
C ASP A 37 -25.00 -2.20 -0.51
N LEU A 38 -23.96 -2.27 0.33
CA LEU A 38 -22.60 -2.58 -0.09
C LEU A 38 -22.37 -4.10 -0.02
N ILE A 39 -22.15 -4.72 -1.18
CA ILE A 39 -22.10 -6.18 -1.38
C ILE A 39 -20.73 -6.61 -1.87
N CYS A 40 -20.19 -7.65 -1.24
CA CYS A 40 -18.98 -8.33 -1.66
C CYS A 40 -19.26 -9.26 -2.84
N LYS A 41 -18.45 -9.20 -3.89
CA LYS A 41 -18.57 -10.05 -5.10
C LYS A 41 -17.47 -11.11 -5.19
N GLN A 42 -16.46 -11.01 -4.35
CA GLN A 42 -15.29 -11.88 -4.36
C GLN A 42 -14.75 -12.03 -2.93
N ASP A 43 -14.22 -13.20 -2.56
CA ASP A 43 -13.56 -13.41 -1.27
C ASP A 43 -12.30 -12.55 -1.15
N GLY A 44 -12.09 -11.94 0.01
CA GLY A 44 -10.91 -11.11 0.23
C GLY A 44 -10.83 -10.46 1.59
N VAL A 45 -9.94 -9.48 1.73
CA VAL A 45 -9.74 -8.67 2.92
C VAL A 45 -10.20 -7.25 2.63
N VAL A 46 -11.14 -6.73 3.41
CA VAL A 46 -11.62 -5.37 3.23
C VAL A 46 -10.60 -4.36 3.77
N ALA A 47 -10.40 -3.27 3.02
CA ALA A 47 -9.57 -2.14 3.45
C ALA A 47 -10.04 -0.83 2.81
N GLY A 48 -10.15 0.23 3.61
CA GLY A 48 -10.52 1.57 3.15
C GLY A 48 -11.97 1.94 3.38
N LEU A 49 -12.64 1.33 4.35
CA LEU A 49 -14.02 1.66 4.72
C LEU A 49 -14.20 3.14 5.08
N ASP A 50 -13.26 3.72 5.83
CA ASP A 50 -13.29 5.15 6.17
C ASP A 50 -13.12 6.04 4.93
N VAL A 51 -12.32 5.63 3.95
CA VAL A 51 -12.13 6.35 2.69
C VAL A 51 -13.41 6.29 1.85
N PHE A 52 -14.02 5.10 1.75
CA PHE A 52 -15.32 4.92 1.10
C PHE A 52 -16.39 5.82 1.72
N ALA A 53 -16.53 5.83 3.04
CA ALA A 53 -17.47 6.68 3.74
C ALA A 53 -17.18 8.18 3.53
N ARG A 54 -15.88 8.54 3.50
CA ARG A 54 -15.45 9.93 3.32
C ARG A 54 -15.85 10.51 1.98
N VAL A 55 -15.86 9.72 0.91
CA VAL A 55 -16.36 10.15 -0.42
C VAL A 55 -17.76 10.69 -0.32
N PHE A 56 -18.69 9.94 0.29
CA PHE A 56 -20.09 10.38 0.46
C PHE A 56 -20.22 11.57 1.41
N LYS A 57 -19.46 11.58 2.50
CA LYS A 57 -19.46 12.69 3.46
C LYS A 57 -18.92 14.01 2.89
N LEU A 58 -18.11 13.96 1.86
CA LEU A 58 -17.62 15.15 1.13
C LEU A 58 -18.68 15.68 0.16
N LEU A 59 -19.57 14.85 -0.32
CA LEU A 59 -20.71 15.26 -1.16
C LEU A 59 -21.89 15.79 -0.31
N ASP A 60 -22.21 15.05 0.76
CA ASP A 60 -23.24 15.46 1.74
C ASP A 60 -22.88 14.94 3.14
N VAL A 61 -22.66 15.85 4.07
CA VAL A 61 -22.32 15.55 5.48
C VAL A 61 -23.41 14.73 6.20
N ASN A 62 -24.66 14.81 5.75
CA ASN A 62 -25.79 14.11 6.36
C ASN A 62 -25.88 12.64 5.92
N THR A 63 -25.18 12.21 4.88
CA THR A 63 -25.17 10.79 4.44
C THR A 63 -24.78 9.87 5.60
N GLU A 64 -25.59 8.87 5.89
CA GLU A 64 -25.34 7.85 6.91
C GLU A 64 -24.65 6.63 6.26
N ILE A 65 -23.57 6.13 6.85
CA ILE A 65 -22.90 4.93 6.41
C ILE A 65 -22.75 3.98 7.61
N LYS A 66 -23.15 2.73 7.44
CA LYS A 66 -22.94 1.68 8.45
C LYS A 66 -22.26 0.49 7.83
N PHE A 67 -21.25 -0.03 8.53
CA PHE A 67 -20.54 -1.26 8.16
C PHE A 67 -20.84 -2.35 9.18
N THR A 68 -20.82 -3.60 8.69
CA THR A 68 -20.94 -4.83 9.51
C THR A 68 -19.59 -5.48 9.77
N CYS A 69 -18.51 -4.92 9.19
CA CYS A 69 -17.13 -5.35 9.32
C CYS A 69 -16.21 -4.14 9.51
N LYS A 70 -14.95 -4.40 9.75
CA LYS A 70 -13.86 -3.41 9.87
C LYS A 70 -12.71 -3.72 8.92
N ASP A 71 -11.86 -2.74 8.67
CA ASP A 71 -10.65 -2.94 7.87
C ASP A 71 -9.79 -4.07 8.47
N GLY A 72 -9.36 -5.00 7.61
CA GLY A 72 -8.61 -6.19 7.96
C GLY A 72 -9.43 -7.47 8.12
N ASP A 73 -10.77 -7.37 8.18
CA ASP A 73 -11.63 -8.54 8.22
C ASP A 73 -11.66 -9.27 6.87
N GLU A 74 -11.69 -10.60 6.93
CA GLU A 74 -11.92 -11.46 5.77
C GLU A 74 -13.42 -11.47 5.45
N ILE A 75 -13.79 -11.16 4.20
CA ILE A 75 -15.16 -11.11 3.70
C ILE A 75 -15.34 -12.12 2.56
N LYS A 76 -16.58 -12.61 2.41
CA LYS A 76 -16.93 -13.64 1.43
C LYS A 76 -17.82 -13.09 0.34
N LYS A 77 -17.76 -13.72 -0.82
CA LYS A 77 -18.68 -13.44 -1.92
C LYS A 77 -20.13 -13.60 -1.45
N GLY A 78 -20.92 -12.55 -1.66
CA GLY A 78 -22.32 -12.48 -1.27
C GLY A 78 -22.57 -11.76 0.05
N ASP A 79 -21.55 -11.49 0.85
CA ASP A 79 -21.71 -10.76 2.12
C ASP A 79 -22.21 -9.33 1.86
N LYS A 80 -23.22 -8.92 2.63
CA LYS A 80 -23.61 -7.52 2.79
C LYS A 80 -22.72 -6.93 3.89
N ILE A 81 -21.74 -6.15 3.51
CA ILE A 81 -20.74 -5.58 4.43
C ILE A 81 -21.09 -4.18 4.94
N GLY A 82 -22.24 -3.65 4.52
CA GLY A 82 -22.72 -2.36 4.98
C GLY A 82 -23.86 -1.81 4.13
N TYR A 83 -24.23 -0.55 4.42
CA TYR A 83 -25.13 0.24 3.60
C TYR A 83 -24.79 1.72 3.65
N VAL A 84 -25.25 2.46 2.64
CA VAL A 84 -25.20 3.92 2.59
C VAL A 84 -26.63 4.45 2.46
N ARG A 85 -26.99 5.43 3.29
CA ARG A 85 -28.32 6.08 3.33
C ARG A 85 -28.16 7.59 3.18
N GLY A 86 -28.92 8.20 2.27
CA GLY A 86 -28.87 9.64 2.02
C GLY A 86 -29.71 10.04 0.81
N ASP A 87 -29.52 11.25 0.31
CA ASP A 87 -30.12 11.67 -0.95
C ASP A 87 -29.66 10.73 -2.09
N ILE A 88 -30.61 10.12 -2.81
CA ILE A 88 -30.34 9.21 -3.91
C ILE A 88 -29.37 9.82 -4.93
N ARG A 89 -29.43 11.14 -5.17
CA ARG A 89 -28.50 11.85 -6.08
C ARG A 89 -27.04 11.72 -5.58
N VAL A 90 -26.82 11.90 -4.29
CA VAL A 90 -25.51 11.75 -3.65
C VAL A 90 -25.03 10.31 -3.73
N LEU A 91 -25.94 9.34 -3.47
CA LEU A 91 -25.60 7.91 -3.53
C LEU A 91 -25.14 7.50 -4.92
N LEU A 92 -25.85 7.93 -5.97
CA LEU A 92 -25.55 7.62 -7.36
C LEU A 92 -24.24 8.30 -7.83
N SER A 93 -24.10 9.60 -7.58
CA SER A 93 -22.92 10.37 -8.03
C SER A 93 -21.64 10.00 -7.29
N GLY A 94 -21.73 9.57 -6.02
CA GLY A 94 -20.56 9.17 -5.23
C GLY A 94 -20.11 7.71 -5.42
N GLU A 95 -21.00 6.86 -5.96
CA GLU A 95 -20.80 5.41 -6.04
C GLU A 95 -19.47 5.01 -6.66
N ARG A 96 -19.16 5.50 -7.86
CA ARG A 96 -18.00 5.06 -8.63
C ARG A 96 -16.71 5.43 -7.95
N THR A 97 -16.56 6.68 -7.54
CA THR A 97 -15.36 7.15 -6.82
C THR A 97 -15.17 6.38 -5.51
N ALA A 98 -16.22 6.18 -4.72
CA ALA A 98 -16.15 5.44 -3.46
C ALA A 98 -15.72 3.98 -3.68
N LEU A 99 -16.33 3.29 -4.65
CA LEU A 99 -15.98 1.91 -4.99
C LEU A 99 -14.56 1.80 -5.55
N ASN A 100 -14.09 2.72 -6.38
CA ASN A 100 -12.73 2.68 -6.92
C ASN A 100 -11.68 2.67 -5.81
N TYR A 101 -11.83 3.51 -4.78
CA TYR A 101 -10.94 3.49 -3.61
C TYR A 101 -11.06 2.18 -2.84
N LEU A 102 -12.27 1.76 -2.48
CA LEU A 102 -12.48 0.57 -1.66
C LEU A 102 -12.01 -0.70 -2.35
N GLN A 103 -12.32 -0.86 -3.64
CA GLN A 103 -11.90 -2.00 -4.45
C GLN A 103 -10.37 -2.07 -4.58
N ARG A 104 -9.71 -0.93 -4.85
CA ARG A 104 -8.25 -0.85 -4.96
C ARG A 104 -7.58 -1.20 -3.65
N MET A 105 -7.99 -0.57 -2.55
CA MET A 105 -7.40 -0.78 -1.23
C MET A 105 -7.64 -2.21 -0.73
N SER A 106 -8.84 -2.74 -0.89
CA SER A 106 -9.17 -4.12 -0.50
C SER A 106 -8.41 -5.15 -1.34
N GLY A 107 -8.20 -4.87 -2.64
CA GLY A 107 -7.39 -5.70 -3.51
C GLY A 107 -5.93 -5.77 -3.05
N ILE A 108 -5.33 -4.64 -2.71
CA ILE A 108 -3.96 -4.57 -2.15
C ILE A 108 -3.88 -5.32 -0.82
N ALA A 109 -4.83 -5.13 0.10
CA ALA A 109 -4.86 -5.81 1.38
C ALA A 109 -5.00 -7.34 1.20
N THR A 110 -5.85 -7.77 0.28
CA THR A 110 -6.06 -9.19 -0.06
C THR A 110 -4.79 -9.82 -0.62
N TYR A 111 -4.16 -9.16 -1.58
CA TYR A 111 -2.90 -9.63 -2.20
C TYR A 111 -1.77 -9.68 -1.16
N THR A 112 -1.61 -8.63 -0.37
CA THR A 112 -0.63 -8.56 0.72
C THR A 112 -0.84 -9.70 1.73
N ARG A 113 -2.09 -9.91 2.20
CA ARG A 113 -2.44 -11.00 3.12
C ARG A 113 -2.06 -12.36 2.56
N SER A 114 -2.27 -12.58 1.28
CA SER A 114 -1.95 -13.85 0.62
C SER A 114 -0.44 -14.13 0.57
N ILE A 115 0.39 -13.09 0.55
CA ILE A 115 1.86 -13.21 0.58
C ILE A 115 2.35 -13.33 2.02
N VAL A 116 1.83 -12.53 2.94
CA VAL A 116 2.18 -12.60 4.38
C VAL A 116 1.96 -14.01 4.93
N LYS A 117 0.86 -14.67 4.56
CA LYS A 117 0.59 -16.07 4.93
C LYS A 117 1.69 -17.05 4.46
N LEU A 118 2.44 -16.75 3.40
CA LEU A 118 3.56 -17.58 2.95
C LEU A 118 4.84 -17.37 3.77
N LEU A 119 4.88 -16.32 4.59
CA LEU A 119 5.98 -16.01 5.50
C LEU A 119 5.72 -16.51 6.93
N ASP A 120 4.56 -17.12 7.19
CA ASP A 120 4.19 -17.61 8.52
C ASP A 120 5.25 -18.61 9.04
N GLY A 121 5.62 -18.46 10.30
CA GLY A 121 6.67 -19.26 10.94
C GLY A 121 8.09 -18.75 10.70
N SER A 122 8.32 -17.75 9.86
CA SER A 122 9.61 -17.09 9.67
C SER A 122 9.72 -15.79 10.47
N LYS A 123 10.97 -15.30 10.67
CA LYS A 123 11.21 -13.96 11.23
C LYS A 123 11.04 -12.85 10.20
N THR A 124 11.03 -13.18 8.91
CA THR A 124 11.06 -12.25 7.79
C THR A 124 9.72 -11.52 7.65
N LYS A 125 9.76 -10.20 7.47
CA LYS A 125 8.59 -9.37 7.27
C LYS A 125 8.51 -8.84 5.84
N LEU A 126 7.29 -8.69 5.33
CA LEU A 126 7.02 -8.16 3.99
C LEU A 126 6.91 -6.64 4.03
N LEU A 127 7.66 -5.96 3.13
CA LEU A 127 7.61 -4.51 2.95
C LEU A 127 6.97 -4.12 1.61
N ASP A 128 6.29 -2.99 1.59
CA ASP A 128 5.99 -2.28 0.36
C ASP A 128 7.20 -1.50 -0.17
N THR A 129 6.98 -0.71 -1.21
CA THR A 129 7.99 0.17 -1.81
C THR A 129 7.40 1.55 -2.13
N ARG A 130 8.17 2.40 -2.83
CA ARG A 130 7.66 3.64 -3.43
C ARG A 130 7.06 3.46 -4.83
N LYS A 131 6.98 2.23 -5.35
CA LYS A 131 6.35 1.89 -6.64
C LYS A 131 4.82 1.88 -6.49
N THR A 132 4.26 3.01 -6.09
CA THR A 132 2.83 3.24 -5.90
C THR A 132 2.23 4.01 -7.07
N THR A 133 0.93 3.87 -7.30
CA THR A 133 0.19 4.74 -8.22
C THR A 133 0.36 6.21 -7.81
N PRO A 134 0.68 7.14 -8.72
CA PRO A 134 0.77 8.56 -8.39
C PRO A 134 -0.47 9.03 -7.61
N ASN A 135 -0.24 9.85 -6.59
CA ASN A 135 -1.25 10.37 -5.66
C ASN A 135 -2.00 9.32 -4.81
N MET A 136 -1.84 8.01 -5.06
CA MET A 136 -2.51 6.95 -4.29
C MET A 136 -1.69 6.42 -3.11
N ARG A 137 -0.46 6.88 -2.90
CA ARG A 137 0.48 6.30 -1.91
C ARG A 137 -0.06 6.20 -0.50
N VAL A 138 -0.79 7.21 -0.03
CA VAL A 138 -1.36 7.24 1.32
C VAL A 138 -2.36 6.09 1.51
N PHE A 139 -3.16 5.80 0.49
CA PHE A 139 -4.18 4.75 0.50
C PHE A 139 -3.54 3.36 0.31
N GLU A 140 -2.63 3.23 -0.66
CA GLU A 140 -2.00 1.95 -0.98
C GLU A 140 -1.09 1.44 0.15
N LYS A 141 -0.29 2.32 0.77
CA LYS A 141 0.54 1.94 1.93
C LYS A 141 -0.30 1.60 3.17
N TYR A 142 -1.42 2.28 3.37
CA TYR A 142 -2.37 1.90 4.41
C TYR A 142 -2.94 0.49 4.15
N ALA A 143 -3.35 0.20 2.93
CA ALA A 143 -3.89 -1.10 2.55
C ALA A 143 -2.88 -2.25 2.72
N VAL A 144 -1.59 -2.01 2.44
CA VAL A 144 -0.51 -2.97 2.73
C VAL A 144 -0.47 -3.30 4.23
N LYS A 145 -0.56 -2.30 5.11
CA LYS A 145 -0.60 -2.53 6.56
C LYS A 145 -1.82 -3.33 6.99
N VAL A 146 -3.00 -3.02 6.45
CA VAL A 146 -4.24 -3.77 6.70
C VAL A 146 -4.09 -5.23 6.28
N GLY A 147 -3.41 -5.49 5.16
CA GLY A 147 -3.08 -6.83 4.69
C GLY A 147 -2.08 -7.61 5.57
N GLY A 148 -1.43 -6.93 6.54
CA GLY A 148 -0.44 -7.54 7.46
C GLY A 148 1.01 -7.30 7.03
N GLY A 149 1.26 -6.54 5.96
CA GLY A 149 2.59 -6.09 5.57
C GLY A 149 3.08 -4.91 6.41
N CYS A 150 4.33 -4.52 6.19
CA CYS A 150 4.96 -3.36 6.78
C CYS A 150 5.24 -2.29 5.71
N ASN A 151 5.41 -1.04 6.12
CA ASN A 151 5.76 0.02 5.18
C ASN A 151 7.28 0.26 5.18
N HIS A 152 7.86 0.34 3.98
CA HIS A 152 9.15 0.98 3.73
C HIS A 152 8.97 2.51 3.77
N ARG A 153 10.07 3.29 3.68
CA ARG A 153 10.03 4.76 3.68
C ARG A 153 8.89 5.30 2.82
N TYR A 154 8.17 6.29 3.35
CA TYR A 154 7.01 6.86 2.69
C TYR A 154 7.39 7.70 1.46
N ASN A 155 8.46 8.53 1.61
CA ASN A 155 8.92 9.45 0.57
C ASN A 155 10.45 9.65 0.66
N LEU A 156 10.99 10.60 -0.10
CA LEU A 156 12.43 10.89 -0.14
C LEU A 156 12.94 11.59 1.12
N SER A 157 12.06 12.18 1.92
CA SER A 157 12.40 12.88 3.16
C SER A 157 12.38 11.97 4.40
N ASP A 158 11.87 10.74 4.27
CA ASP A 158 11.63 9.85 5.41
C ASP A 158 12.89 9.09 5.85
N GLY A 159 13.68 8.62 4.93
CA GLY A 159 14.94 7.91 5.19
C GLY A 159 15.88 7.94 3.98
N ILE A 160 17.17 7.73 4.24
CA ILE A 160 18.20 7.66 3.20
C ILE A 160 18.23 6.24 2.64
N LEU A 161 18.21 6.14 1.31
CA LEU A 161 18.47 4.91 0.56
C LEU A 161 19.44 5.24 -0.58
N LEU A 162 20.66 4.77 -0.42
CA LEU A 162 21.75 4.91 -1.41
C LEU A 162 21.62 3.78 -2.43
N LYS A 163 21.45 4.15 -3.68
CA LYS A 163 21.31 3.26 -4.83
C LYS A 163 22.50 3.37 -5.76
N ASP A 164 22.57 2.50 -6.77
CA ASP A 164 23.60 2.47 -7.82
C ASP A 164 24.03 3.86 -8.30
N ASN A 165 23.07 4.69 -8.72
CA ASN A 165 23.37 6.04 -9.21
C ASN A 165 23.90 6.99 -8.12
N HIS A 166 23.50 6.84 -6.87
CA HIS A 166 24.06 7.62 -5.76
C HIS A 166 25.50 7.19 -5.45
N ILE A 167 25.75 5.88 -5.48
CA ILE A 167 27.06 5.30 -5.25
C ILE A 167 28.01 5.70 -6.38
N GLY A 168 27.55 5.62 -7.64
CA GLY A 168 28.31 6.08 -8.80
C GLY A 168 28.69 7.56 -8.72
N ALA A 169 27.75 8.42 -8.32
CA ALA A 169 28.00 9.85 -8.13
C ALA A 169 28.99 10.15 -6.99
N ALA A 170 28.97 9.35 -5.91
CA ALA A 170 29.90 9.48 -4.77
C ALA A 170 31.27 8.80 -5.00
N GLY A 171 31.38 7.97 -6.05
CA GLY A 171 32.60 7.24 -6.44
C GLY A 171 32.81 5.91 -5.72
N SER A 172 32.16 5.65 -4.57
CA SER A 172 32.20 4.36 -3.86
C SER A 172 31.07 4.27 -2.82
N VAL A 173 30.75 3.05 -2.37
CA VAL A 173 29.81 2.80 -1.27
C VAL A 173 30.25 3.52 0.00
N LYS A 174 31.55 3.39 0.35
CA LYS A 174 32.12 4.02 1.54
C LYS A 174 31.97 5.54 1.53
N ASN A 175 32.26 6.18 0.40
CA ASN A 175 32.09 7.62 0.27
C ASN A 175 30.61 8.05 0.38
N ALA A 176 29.72 7.31 -0.30
CA ALA A 176 28.28 7.59 -0.26
C ALA A 176 27.73 7.51 1.17
N VAL A 177 28.09 6.47 1.94
CA VAL A 177 27.68 6.32 3.33
C VAL A 177 28.28 7.42 4.21
N LYS A 178 29.56 7.77 4.01
CA LYS A 178 30.21 8.87 4.75
C LYS A 178 29.49 10.20 4.52
N MET A 179 29.26 10.57 3.26
CA MET A 179 28.56 11.81 2.89
C MET A 179 27.13 11.82 3.46
N ALA A 180 26.44 10.69 3.41
CA ALA A 180 25.10 10.55 3.98
C ALA A 180 25.09 10.76 5.51
N LYS A 181 26.08 10.23 6.23
CA LYS A 181 26.25 10.42 7.69
C LYS A 181 26.54 11.87 8.07
N GLU A 182 27.34 12.56 7.26
CA GLU A 182 27.66 13.99 7.48
C GLU A 182 26.46 14.90 7.24
N TYR A 183 25.57 14.54 6.29
CA TYR A 183 24.40 15.34 5.93
C TYR A 183 23.17 15.03 6.79
N ALA A 184 22.94 13.76 7.12
CA ALA A 184 21.71 13.31 7.76
C ALA A 184 21.64 13.70 9.25
N PRO A 185 20.46 14.06 9.76
CA PRO A 185 20.24 14.08 11.21
C PRO A 185 20.51 12.69 11.82
N PHE A 186 21.10 12.64 13.01
CA PHE A 186 21.52 11.40 13.69
C PHE A 186 20.42 10.34 13.82
N VAL A 187 19.14 10.75 13.83
CA VAL A 187 17.98 9.85 13.94
C VAL A 187 17.62 9.12 12.63
N ARG A 188 18.21 9.53 11.49
CA ARG A 188 17.91 8.92 10.20
C ARG A 188 18.80 7.72 9.95
N LYS A 189 18.17 6.59 9.63
CA LYS A 189 18.87 5.40 9.18
C LYS A 189 19.36 5.57 7.74
N ILE A 190 20.50 4.96 7.45
CA ILE A 190 21.11 4.90 6.13
C ILE A 190 21.01 3.46 5.62
N GLU A 191 20.27 3.31 4.55
CA GLU A 191 20.12 2.08 3.80
C GLU A 191 20.97 2.13 2.54
N VAL A 192 21.62 1.01 2.22
CA VAL A 192 22.48 0.86 1.03
C VAL A 192 22.02 -0.34 0.21
N GLU A 193 21.75 -0.11 -1.07
CA GLU A 193 21.48 -1.15 -2.06
C GLU A 193 22.82 -1.72 -2.56
N VAL A 194 23.00 -3.03 -2.43
CA VAL A 194 24.20 -3.74 -2.83
C VAL A 194 23.86 -4.89 -3.78
N GLU A 195 24.68 -5.08 -4.81
CA GLU A 195 24.49 -6.09 -5.85
C GLU A 195 25.47 -7.27 -5.76
N ASN A 196 26.47 -7.18 -4.86
CA ASN A 196 27.48 -8.21 -4.65
C ASN A 196 28.08 -8.15 -3.24
N LEU A 197 28.90 -9.18 -2.91
CA LEU A 197 29.48 -9.33 -1.58
C LEU A 197 30.60 -8.32 -1.28
N GLU A 198 31.27 -7.77 -2.30
CA GLU A 198 32.27 -6.72 -2.16
C GLU A 198 31.60 -5.41 -1.69
N MET A 199 30.51 -4.98 -2.36
CA MET A 199 29.73 -3.82 -1.95
C MET A 199 29.13 -4.00 -0.55
N LEU A 200 28.65 -5.22 -0.23
CA LEU A 200 28.17 -5.56 1.11
C LEU A 200 29.24 -5.29 2.16
N LYS A 201 30.45 -5.81 1.95
CA LYS A 201 31.56 -5.61 2.88
C LYS A 201 31.90 -4.13 3.07
N GLU A 202 31.96 -3.38 1.98
CA GLU A 202 32.22 -1.93 2.02
C GLU A 202 31.11 -1.18 2.78
N ALA A 203 29.83 -1.55 2.58
CA ALA A 203 28.69 -0.95 3.29
C ALA A 203 28.73 -1.25 4.81
N LEU A 204 29.08 -2.49 5.19
CA LEU A 204 29.25 -2.89 6.59
C LEU A 204 30.41 -2.14 7.26
N ASP A 205 31.57 -2.07 6.57
CA ASP A 205 32.75 -1.36 7.09
C ASP A 205 32.50 0.15 7.22
N ALA A 206 31.67 0.73 6.34
CA ALA A 206 31.22 2.12 6.42
C ALA A 206 30.13 2.34 7.48
N GLY A 207 29.56 1.28 8.05
CA GLY A 207 28.51 1.32 9.10
C GLY A 207 27.18 1.78 8.57
N ALA A 208 26.69 1.17 7.47
CA ALA A 208 25.32 1.28 7.05
C ALA A 208 24.37 0.63 8.07
N ASP A 209 23.16 1.21 8.27
CA ASP A 209 22.20 0.69 9.23
C ASP A 209 21.35 -0.45 8.63
N ILE A 210 21.06 -0.36 7.33
CA ILE A 210 20.26 -1.31 6.58
C ILE A 210 20.98 -1.64 5.28
N ILE A 211 20.99 -2.91 4.89
CA ILE A 211 21.56 -3.37 3.64
C ILE A 211 20.49 -4.09 2.83
N MET A 212 20.22 -3.55 1.65
CA MET A 212 19.31 -4.13 0.67
C MET A 212 20.11 -4.96 -0.32
N LEU A 213 19.84 -6.26 -0.34
CA LEU A 213 20.43 -7.23 -1.29
C LEU A 213 19.56 -7.17 -2.56
N ASP A 214 20.03 -6.50 -3.60
CA ASP A 214 19.25 -6.29 -4.82
C ASP A 214 19.67 -7.25 -5.92
N ASN A 215 18.71 -8.04 -6.42
CA ASN A 215 18.88 -9.00 -7.51
C ASN A 215 20.06 -9.99 -7.35
N MET A 216 20.48 -10.30 -6.13
CA MET A 216 21.54 -11.26 -5.84
C MET A 216 21.04 -12.71 -5.94
N SER A 217 21.96 -13.68 -6.16
CA SER A 217 21.62 -15.10 -6.08
C SER A 217 21.23 -15.52 -4.66
N VAL A 218 20.43 -16.59 -4.52
CA VAL A 218 20.04 -17.11 -3.19
C VAL A 218 21.26 -17.49 -2.36
N GLU A 219 22.28 -18.06 -3.00
CA GLU A 219 23.54 -18.46 -2.38
C GLU A 219 24.32 -17.25 -1.86
N ASP A 220 24.42 -16.19 -2.66
CA ASP A 220 25.09 -14.94 -2.26
C ASP A 220 24.31 -14.24 -1.16
N MET A 221 22.97 -14.22 -1.24
CA MET A 221 22.13 -13.65 -0.17
C MET A 221 22.31 -14.39 1.15
N LYS A 222 22.37 -15.73 1.16
CA LYS A 222 22.67 -16.53 2.36
C LYS A 222 24.06 -16.20 2.92
N THR A 223 25.03 -16.02 2.04
CA THR A 223 26.39 -15.60 2.42
C THR A 223 26.37 -14.18 3.00
N ALA A 224 25.65 -13.27 2.35
CA ALA A 224 25.49 -11.89 2.81
C ALA A 224 24.87 -11.79 4.22
N VAL A 225 23.83 -12.58 4.50
CA VAL A 225 23.21 -12.62 5.84
C VAL A 225 24.22 -13.09 6.90
N LYS A 226 25.03 -14.12 6.59
CA LYS A 226 26.09 -14.60 7.49
C LYS A 226 27.18 -13.54 7.72
N MET A 227 27.61 -12.86 6.65
CA MET A 227 28.62 -11.78 6.74
C MET A 227 28.11 -10.59 7.54
N THR A 228 26.83 -10.25 7.39
CA THR A 228 26.19 -9.16 8.15
C THR A 228 26.18 -9.45 9.65
N ALA A 229 25.93 -10.70 10.04
CA ALA A 229 26.02 -11.17 11.43
C ALA A 229 25.34 -10.24 12.47
N GLY A 230 24.20 -9.65 12.11
CA GLY A 230 23.44 -8.73 12.98
C GLY A 230 24.01 -7.32 13.11
N LYS A 231 25.05 -6.94 12.37
CA LYS A 231 25.63 -5.58 12.38
C LYS A 231 24.74 -4.56 11.68
N ALA A 232 23.89 -4.99 10.75
CA ALA A 232 22.91 -4.19 10.03
C ALA A 232 21.61 -4.99 9.85
N VAL A 233 20.52 -4.30 9.61
CA VAL A 233 19.26 -4.92 9.16
C VAL A 233 19.41 -5.35 7.71
N THR A 234 18.87 -6.53 7.36
CA THR A 234 18.95 -7.08 6.02
C THR A 234 17.61 -7.04 5.30
N GLU A 235 17.61 -6.57 4.06
CA GLU A 235 16.45 -6.57 3.17
C GLU A 235 16.81 -7.30 1.87
N CYS A 236 15.89 -8.15 1.38
CA CYS A 236 15.96 -8.72 0.04
C CYS A 236 15.01 -7.97 -0.88
N SER A 237 15.50 -7.54 -2.04
CA SER A 237 14.77 -6.85 -3.10
C SER A 237 15.04 -7.46 -4.47
N GLY A 238 14.20 -7.11 -5.45
CA GLY A 238 14.33 -7.55 -6.85
C GLY A 238 13.33 -8.64 -7.23
N ASN A 239 12.37 -8.25 -8.11
CA ASN A 239 11.37 -9.14 -8.72
C ASN A 239 10.63 -10.10 -7.77
N VAL A 240 10.36 -9.65 -6.54
CA VAL A 240 9.67 -10.46 -5.53
C VAL A 240 8.18 -10.52 -5.85
N THR A 241 7.67 -11.74 -6.05
CA THR A 241 6.28 -12.05 -6.33
C THR A 241 5.77 -13.14 -5.39
N LYS A 242 4.46 -13.40 -5.42
CA LYS A 242 3.84 -14.48 -4.65
C LYS A 242 4.41 -15.86 -5.00
N GLU A 243 4.80 -16.06 -6.27
CA GLU A 243 5.27 -17.33 -6.79
C GLU A 243 6.69 -17.67 -6.34
N ASN A 244 7.53 -16.66 -6.08
CA ASN A 244 8.93 -16.88 -5.73
C ASN A 244 9.27 -16.62 -4.26
N ILE A 245 8.42 -15.94 -3.50
CA ILE A 245 8.72 -15.51 -2.13
C ILE A 245 9.04 -16.68 -1.19
N ALA A 246 8.40 -17.83 -1.39
CA ALA A 246 8.65 -19.02 -0.57
C ALA A 246 10.13 -19.47 -0.60
N ARG A 247 10.83 -19.25 -1.73
CA ARG A 247 12.26 -19.57 -1.85
C ARG A 247 13.16 -18.57 -1.12
N LEU A 248 12.65 -17.39 -0.83
CA LEU A 248 13.38 -16.31 -0.17
C LEU A 248 13.29 -16.38 1.35
N VAL A 249 12.32 -17.12 1.89
CA VAL A 249 12.13 -17.29 3.35
C VAL A 249 13.35 -17.92 4.01
N ASP A 250 13.93 -18.95 3.37
CA ASP A 250 15.08 -19.71 3.89
C ASP A 250 16.41 -18.95 3.85
N ILE A 251 16.44 -17.77 3.24
CA ILE A 251 17.63 -16.91 3.22
C ILE A 251 17.90 -16.35 4.62
N GLY A 252 16.84 -16.07 5.39
CA GLY A 252 16.93 -15.58 6.75
C GLY A 252 17.18 -14.07 6.86
N VAL A 253 16.79 -13.28 5.84
CA VAL A 253 16.77 -11.81 5.90
C VAL A 253 15.69 -11.31 6.88
N ASP A 254 15.84 -10.09 7.37
CA ASP A 254 14.86 -9.48 8.26
C ASP A 254 13.63 -8.99 7.50
N PHE A 255 13.81 -8.50 6.26
CA PHE A 255 12.75 -7.98 5.42
C PHE A 255 12.86 -8.46 3.97
N ILE A 256 11.71 -8.56 3.31
CA ILE A 256 11.58 -8.75 1.86
C ILE A 256 10.68 -7.63 1.34
N SER A 257 11.15 -6.83 0.37
CA SER A 257 10.33 -5.79 -0.24
C SER A 257 9.79 -6.21 -1.61
N SER A 258 8.52 -5.84 -1.87
CA SER A 258 7.87 -6.12 -3.14
C SER A 258 7.07 -4.92 -3.64
N GLY A 259 7.41 -4.43 -4.83
CA GLY A 259 6.61 -3.43 -5.53
C GLY A 259 5.28 -3.97 -6.02
N ALA A 260 5.18 -5.29 -6.26
CA ALA A 260 3.98 -5.95 -6.75
C ALA A 260 2.77 -5.78 -5.82
N LEU A 261 3.02 -5.54 -4.52
CA LEU A 261 1.95 -5.27 -3.55
C LEU A 261 1.07 -4.08 -3.97
N THR A 262 1.65 -3.11 -4.64
CA THR A 262 0.97 -1.88 -5.02
C THR A 262 0.79 -1.72 -6.52
N HIS A 263 1.79 -2.02 -7.36
CA HIS A 263 1.64 -1.80 -8.80
C HIS A 263 0.96 -2.95 -9.56
N SER A 264 0.88 -4.18 -8.99
CA SER A 264 0.32 -5.37 -9.67
C SER A 264 -0.81 -6.05 -8.92
N ALA A 265 -1.20 -5.58 -7.72
CA ALA A 265 -2.33 -6.15 -7.00
C ALA A 265 -3.63 -5.93 -7.79
N PRO A 266 -4.44 -6.99 -8.03
CA PRO A 266 -5.77 -6.84 -8.61
C PRO A 266 -6.70 -6.11 -7.64
N ILE A 267 -7.76 -5.51 -8.15
CA ILE A 267 -8.84 -4.98 -7.31
C ILE A 267 -9.65 -6.13 -6.69
N LEU A 268 -10.33 -5.85 -5.57
CA LEU A 268 -11.35 -6.74 -5.01
C LEU A 268 -12.72 -6.30 -5.52
N ASP A 269 -13.51 -7.22 -6.07
CA ASP A 269 -14.81 -6.87 -6.64
C ASP A 269 -15.86 -6.62 -5.55
N LEU A 270 -16.34 -5.38 -5.47
CA LEU A 270 -17.36 -4.88 -4.56
C LEU A 270 -18.38 -4.04 -5.34
N SER A 271 -19.64 -4.00 -4.92
CA SER A 271 -20.66 -3.21 -5.59
C SER A 271 -21.70 -2.67 -4.65
N LEU A 272 -22.27 -1.52 -5.00
CA LEU A 272 -23.51 -1.02 -4.42
C LEU A 272 -24.70 -1.62 -5.18
N LYS A 273 -25.68 -2.17 -4.47
CA LYS A 273 -26.85 -2.87 -5.02
C LYS A 273 -28.10 -2.56 -4.22
N ASN A 274 -29.26 -2.89 -4.79
CA ASN A 274 -30.56 -2.79 -4.13
C ASN A 274 -30.87 -1.36 -3.67
N LEU A 275 -30.56 -0.35 -4.50
CA LEU A 275 -30.98 1.03 -4.22
C LEU A 275 -32.50 1.08 -4.12
N ARG A 276 -32.99 1.68 -3.03
CA ARG A 276 -34.42 1.83 -2.75
C ARG A 276 -34.70 3.17 -2.10
N ALA A 277 -35.81 3.79 -2.45
CA ALA A 277 -36.34 4.92 -1.71
C ALA A 277 -36.91 4.44 -0.37
N ILE A 278 -36.82 5.26 0.69
CA ILE A 278 -37.26 4.94 2.06
C ILE A 278 -37.99 6.13 2.68
#